data_a2074872ca890ed32c9338068513b771
#
_entry.id   a2074872ca890ed32c9338068513b771
#
_cell.length_a   1.000
_cell.length_b   1.000
_cell.length_c   1.000
_cell.angle_alpha   90.00
_cell.angle_beta   90.00
_cell.angle_gamma   90.00
#
_symmetry.space_group_name_H-M   'P 1'
#
loop_
_entity.id
_entity.type
_entity.pdbx_description
1 polymer ?
#
loop_
_entity_poly.entity_id
_entity_poly.type
_entity_poly.pdbx_seq_one_letter_code
_entity_poly.pdbx_strand_id
1 'polypeptide(L)'
;MAIKIDGDINQYIKLVGRSDESVKTEVQHIIDELGCTPIIQEIDEEFLACDETKTNWLLRDSGVDFAWENDRLEAIFLYTQHLYAEYSVYSGSLFSQFSNTATRDDIVQCLGKPEGQGKWNQSWIRYNNPNGTWTNFEFDDDLRLRMVTICMPVV
;
A
#
# COMPACT_ATOMS: atom_id res chain seq x y z
N MET A 1 -6.50 18.37 -8.58
CA MET A 1 -7.42 18.15 -7.45
C MET A 1 -7.27 16.71 -6.97
N ALA A 2 -7.13 16.51 -5.67
CA ALA A 2 -6.98 15.16 -5.12
C ALA A 2 -8.27 14.35 -5.23
N ILE A 3 -8.15 13.09 -5.61
CA ILE A 3 -9.27 12.18 -5.76
C ILE A 3 -9.63 11.59 -4.39
N LYS A 4 -10.91 11.54 -4.07
CA LYS A 4 -11.37 10.91 -2.84
C LYS A 4 -11.64 9.43 -3.08
N ILE A 5 -10.82 8.59 -2.46
CA ILE A 5 -10.95 7.14 -2.49
C ILE A 5 -11.57 6.71 -1.16
N ASP A 6 -12.62 5.91 -1.17
CA ASP A 6 -13.30 5.42 0.03
C ASP A 6 -13.19 3.91 0.18
N GLY A 7 -13.22 3.44 1.43
CA GLY A 7 -13.15 2.05 1.82
C GLY A 7 -12.12 1.83 2.91
N ASP A 8 -11.76 0.58 3.16
CA ASP A 8 -10.72 0.23 4.15
C ASP A 8 -9.40 0.95 3.88
N ILE A 9 -9.13 1.26 2.61
CA ILE A 9 -7.90 1.91 2.20
C ILE A 9 -7.67 3.25 2.92
N ASN A 10 -8.73 3.92 3.36
CA ASN A 10 -8.58 5.20 4.04
C ASN A 10 -7.85 5.08 5.38
N GLN A 11 -8.00 3.96 6.09
CA GLN A 11 -7.25 3.76 7.32
C GLN A 11 -5.75 3.63 7.07
N TYR A 12 -5.36 3.16 5.88
CA TYR A 12 -3.96 3.03 5.49
C TYR A 12 -3.39 4.34 4.95
N ILE A 13 -4.16 5.06 4.14
CA ILE A 13 -3.71 6.33 3.55
C ILE A 13 -3.28 7.33 4.63
N LYS A 14 -4.05 7.45 5.70
CA LYS A 14 -3.78 8.42 6.76
C LYS A 14 -2.54 8.11 7.60
N LEU A 15 -1.99 6.89 7.49
CA LEU A 15 -0.83 6.47 8.28
C LEU A 15 0.49 6.73 7.58
N VAL A 16 0.52 6.67 6.24
CA VAL A 16 1.77 6.81 5.48
C VAL A 16 2.33 8.23 5.61
N GLY A 17 3.62 8.33 5.83
CA GLY A 17 4.33 9.58 6.01
C GLY A 17 4.45 10.05 7.46
N ARG A 18 3.79 9.38 8.38
CA ARG A 18 3.81 9.74 9.80
C ARG A 18 4.98 9.09 10.54
N SER A 19 5.53 9.83 11.48
CA SER A 19 6.60 9.35 12.35
C SER A 19 6.34 9.69 13.83
N ASP A 20 5.13 10.15 14.14
CA ASP A 20 4.73 10.44 15.51
C ASP A 20 4.59 9.14 16.33
N GLU A 21 4.65 9.26 17.66
CA GLU A 21 4.62 8.07 18.54
C GLU A 21 3.37 7.21 18.36
N SER A 22 2.24 7.81 17.97
CA SER A 22 0.98 7.07 17.86
C SER A 22 0.87 6.24 16.58
N VAL A 23 1.69 6.46 15.55
CA VAL A 23 1.53 5.73 14.29
C VAL A 23 1.80 4.24 14.45
N LYS A 24 2.82 3.86 15.21
CA LYS A 24 3.11 2.45 15.48
C LYS A 24 1.98 1.78 16.25
N THR A 25 1.36 2.50 17.18
CA THR A 25 0.23 2.00 17.95
C THR A 25 -0.99 1.78 17.05
N GLU A 26 -1.27 2.72 16.14
CA GLU A 26 -2.37 2.59 15.19
C GLU A 26 -2.15 1.43 14.22
N VAL A 27 -0.92 1.26 13.71
CA VAL A 27 -0.57 0.13 12.85
C VAL A 27 -0.74 -1.19 13.62
N GLN A 28 -0.26 -1.25 14.87
CA GLN A 28 -0.40 -2.44 15.70
C GLN A 28 -1.88 -2.79 15.93
N HIS A 29 -2.72 -1.78 16.10
CA HIS A 29 -4.16 -1.98 16.26
C HIS A 29 -4.77 -2.63 15.00
N ILE A 30 -4.37 -2.18 13.82
CA ILE A 30 -4.80 -2.79 12.55
C ILE A 30 -4.32 -4.24 12.46
N ILE A 31 -3.06 -4.49 12.83
CA ILE A 31 -2.49 -5.85 12.84
C ILE A 31 -3.29 -6.76 13.76
N ASP A 32 -3.63 -6.27 14.95
CA ASP A 32 -4.43 -7.03 15.93
C ASP A 32 -5.83 -7.35 15.37
N GLU A 33 -6.45 -6.40 14.71
CA GLU A 33 -7.76 -6.62 14.07
C GLU A 33 -7.70 -7.63 12.92
N LEU A 34 -6.59 -7.66 12.18
CA LEU A 34 -6.39 -8.63 11.12
C LEU A 34 -6.10 -10.04 11.67
N GLY A 35 -5.74 -10.14 12.93
CA GLY A 35 -5.45 -11.42 13.56
C GLY A 35 -4.19 -12.09 13.04
N CYS A 36 -3.23 -11.32 12.56
CA CYS A 36 -2.01 -11.81 11.93
C CYS A 36 -0.79 -11.51 12.78
N THR A 37 0.19 -12.40 12.79
CA THR A 37 1.48 -12.15 13.44
C THR A 37 2.46 -11.66 12.39
N PRO A 38 2.99 -10.43 12.53
CA PRO A 38 3.91 -9.92 11.52
C PRO A 38 5.28 -10.60 11.59
N ILE A 39 5.90 -10.74 10.43
CA ILE A 39 7.31 -11.11 10.31
C ILE A 39 8.09 -9.82 10.20
N ILE A 40 9.01 -9.58 11.12
CA ILE A 40 9.82 -8.36 11.12
C ILE A 40 11.10 -8.64 10.33
N GLN A 41 11.32 -7.87 9.27
CA GLN A 41 12.49 -7.98 8.42
C GLN A 41 13.28 -6.69 8.48
N GLU A 42 14.51 -6.74 8.97
CA GLU A 42 15.40 -5.60 8.98
C GLU A 42 16.27 -5.63 7.73
N ILE A 43 16.43 -4.47 7.09
CA ILE A 43 17.31 -4.34 5.93
C ILE A 43 18.75 -4.22 6.40
N ASP A 44 19.67 -4.97 5.76
CA ASP A 44 21.08 -5.01 6.11
C ASP A 44 21.71 -3.61 6.02
N GLU A 45 22.42 -3.23 7.08
CA GLU A 45 23.12 -1.96 7.22
C GLU A 45 24.14 -1.70 6.10
N GLU A 46 24.69 -2.74 5.48
CA GLU A 46 25.65 -2.59 4.38
C GLU A 46 25.09 -1.85 3.16
N PHE A 47 23.75 -1.83 3.03
CA PHE A 47 23.09 -1.20 1.91
C PHE A 47 22.48 0.16 2.27
N LEU A 48 22.70 0.64 3.50
CA LEU A 48 22.08 1.87 4.00
C LEU A 48 23.13 2.93 4.29
N ALA A 49 22.71 4.20 4.27
CA ALA A 49 23.53 5.27 4.84
C ALA A 49 23.65 5.01 6.35
N CYS A 50 24.76 5.45 6.96
CA CYS A 50 25.13 5.04 8.31
C CYS A 50 24.14 5.40 9.42
N ASP A 51 23.22 6.34 9.17
CA ASP A 51 22.21 6.77 10.13
C ASP A 51 20.78 6.36 9.75
N GLU A 52 20.63 5.51 8.71
CA GLU A 52 19.32 5.03 8.28
C GLU A 52 18.99 3.67 8.87
N THR A 53 17.71 3.48 9.20
CA THR A 53 17.17 2.17 9.57
C THR A 53 15.94 1.88 8.69
N LYS A 54 15.92 0.68 8.10
CA LYS A 54 14.78 0.22 7.29
C LYS A 54 14.27 -1.10 7.86
N THR A 55 12.98 -1.17 8.07
CA THR A 55 12.32 -2.35 8.62
C THR A 55 11.02 -2.60 7.87
N ASN A 56 10.77 -3.84 7.51
CA ASN A 56 9.51 -4.24 6.91
C ASN A 56 8.74 -5.14 7.88
N TRP A 57 7.47 -4.86 8.04
CA TRP A 57 6.56 -5.71 8.80
C TRP A 57 5.69 -6.46 7.79
N LEU A 58 5.90 -7.76 7.67
CA LEU A 58 5.27 -8.59 6.65
C LEU A 58 4.10 -9.35 7.26
N LEU A 59 2.88 -9.04 6.80
CA LEU A 59 1.68 -9.73 7.24
C LEU A 59 1.21 -10.67 6.13
N ARG A 60 1.96 -11.76 5.94
CA ARG A 60 1.73 -12.69 4.83
C ARG A 60 0.35 -13.33 4.84
N ASP A 61 -0.18 -13.64 6.03
CA ASP A 61 -1.50 -14.26 6.15
C ASP A 61 -2.64 -13.29 5.88
N SER A 62 -2.36 -11.99 5.79
CA SER A 62 -3.37 -10.96 5.56
C SER A 62 -3.17 -10.18 4.26
N GLY A 63 -2.08 -10.43 3.54
CA GLY A 63 -1.79 -9.75 2.27
C GLY A 63 -1.44 -8.28 2.42
N VAL A 64 -0.73 -7.91 3.50
CA VAL A 64 -0.36 -6.52 3.78
C VAL A 64 1.09 -6.46 4.24
N ASP A 65 1.86 -5.49 3.73
CA ASP A 65 3.20 -5.19 4.23
C ASP A 65 3.30 -3.71 4.61
N PHE A 66 4.00 -3.44 5.71
CA PHE A 66 4.32 -2.08 6.15
C PHE A 66 5.82 -1.86 6.04
N ALA A 67 6.24 -0.81 5.34
CA ALA A 67 7.66 -0.47 5.18
C ALA A 67 7.99 0.79 5.98
N TRP A 68 8.95 0.66 6.89
CA TRP A 68 9.38 1.73 7.79
C TRP A 68 10.79 2.19 7.43
N GLU A 69 11.04 3.48 7.53
CA GLU A 69 12.36 4.08 7.40
C GLU A 69 12.52 5.13 8.49
N ASN A 70 13.50 4.94 9.38
CA ASN A 70 13.77 5.85 10.52
C ASN A 70 12.51 6.15 11.34
N ASP A 71 11.73 5.12 11.66
CA ASP A 71 10.47 5.19 12.40
C ASP A 71 9.34 5.91 11.68
N ARG A 72 9.53 6.27 10.42
CA ARG A 72 8.46 6.82 9.58
C ARG A 72 7.88 5.72 8.70
N LEU A 73 6.57 5.68 8.60
CA LEU A 73 5.90 4.74 7.71
C LEU A 73 6.00 5.27 6.27
N GLU A 74 6.85 4.61 5.46
CA GLU A 74 7.14 5.05 4.10
C GLU A 74 6.15 4.51 3.08
N ALA A 75 5.69 3.28 3.26
CA ALA A 75 4.80 2.63 2.31
C ALA A 75 3.99 1.51 2.94
N ILE A 76 2.83 1.24 2.35
CA ILE A 76 1.99 0.10 2.66
C ILE A 76 1.70 -0.61 1.34
N PHE A 77 1.89 -1.94 1.32
CA PHE A 77 1.62 -2.77 0.15
C PHE A 77 0.42 -3.67 0.46
N LEU A 78 -0.58 -3.65 -0.42
CA LEU A 78 -1.81 -4.44 -0.26
C LEU A 78 -1.96 -5.33 -1.49
N TYR A 79 -1.98 -6.64 -1.27
CA TYR A 79 -1.98 -7.63 -2.33
C TYR A 79 -3.42 -8.09 -2.61
N THR A 80 -3.93 -7.79 -3.79
CA THR A 80 -5.31 -8.13 -4.17
C THR A 80 -5.39 -9.40 -5.01
N GLN A 81 -4.23 -9.97 -5.38
CA GLN A 81 -4.12 -11.27 -6.04
C GLN A 81 -2.95 -12.04 -5.45
N HIS A 82 -2.87 -13.32 -5.72
CA HIS A 82 -1.75 -14.18 -5.31
C HIS A 82 -0.52 -13.88 -6.17
N LEU A 83 0.32 -12.92 -5.71
CA LEU A 83 1.57 -12.58 -6.38
C LEU A 83 2.74 -13.43 -5.88
N TYR A 84 2.69 -13.82 -4.62
CA TYR A 84 3.75 -14.59 -3.96
C TYR A 84 3.11 -15.77 -3.22
N ALA A 85 3.77 -16.93 -3.30
CA ALA A 85 3.23 -18.18 -2.76
C ALA A 85 2.95 -18.12 -1.25
N GLU A 86 3.75 -17.34 -0.51
CA GLU A 86 3.59 -17.24 0.95
C GLU A 86 2.53 -16.25 1.39
N TYR A 87 1.96 -15.46 0.47
CA TYR A 87 1.01 -14.41 0.81
C TYR A 87 -0.42 -14.79 0.51
N SER A 88 -1.29 -14.58 1.48
CA SER A 88 -2.73 -14.60 1.25
C SER A 88 -3.15 -13.29 0.58
N VAL A 89 -4.27 -13.32 -0.12
CA VAL A 89 -4.88 -12.13 -0.69
C VAL A 89 -5.53 -11.33 0.44
N TYR A 90 -5.49 -10.00 0.35
CA TYR A 90 -6.19 -9.15 1.31
C TYR A 90 -7.69 -9.49 1.32
N SER A 91 -8.22 -9.82 2.49
CA SER A 91 -9.58 -10.35 2.61
C SER A 91 -10.65 -9.27 2.80
N GLY A 92 -10.26 -8.07 3.21
CA GLY A 92 -11.20 -6.98 3.43
C GLY A 92 -11.65 -6.32 2.13
N SER A 93 -12.57 -5.38 2.24
CA SER A 93 -12.99 -4.55 1.11
C SER A 93 -12.18 -3.26 1.13
N LEU A 94 -11.16 -3.18 0.28
CA LEU A 94 -10.31 -1.98 0.21
C LEU A 94 -11.08 -0.76 -0.24
N PHE A 95 -12.02 -0.97 -1.16
CA PHE A 95 -12.76 0.13 -1.79
C PHE A 95 -14.26 -0.10 -1.66
N SER A 96 -14.99 0.98 -1.37
CA SER A 96 -16.45 0.95 -1.42
C SER A 96 -16.99 1.16 -2.83
N GLN A 97 -16.16 1.68 -3.74
CA GLN A 97 -16.54 2.11 -5.07
C GLN A 97 -16.39 1.03 -6.13
N PHE A 98 -15.50 0.05 -5.90
CA PHE A 98 -15.22 -1.03 -6.84
C PHE A 98 -14.56 -2.20 -6.11
N SER A 99 -14.50 -3.37 -6.77
CA SER A 99 -13.94 -4.56 -6.15
C SER A 99 -12.41 -4.49 -6.04
N ASN A 100 -11.84 -5.31 -5.16
CA ASN A 100 -10.38 -5.39 -4.99
C ASN A 100 -9.65 -5.91 -6.24
N THR A 101 -10.39 -6.48 -7.20
CA THR A 101 -9.84 -6.96 -8.47
C THR A 101 -10.49 -6.26 -9.66
N ALA A 102 -10.95 -5.03 -9.47
CA ALA A 102 -11.56 -4.24 -10.54
C ALA A 102 -10.60 -4.05 -11.71
N THR A 103 -11.17 -3.80 -12.89
CA THR A 103 -10.34 -3.49 -14.06
C THR A 103 -9.82 -2.06 -13.97
N ARG A 104 -8.76 -1.79 -14.72
CA ARG A 104 -8.22 -0.44 -14.85
C ARG A 104 -9.30 0.56 -15.30
N ASP A 105 -10.10 0.18 -16.28
CA ASP A 105 -11.17 1.05 -16.79
C ASP A 105 -12.22 1.35 -15.73
N ASP A 106 -12.61 0.35 -14.92
CA ASP A 106 -13.56 0.57 -13.82
C ASP A 106 -13.03 1.58 -12.81
N ILE A 107 -11.75 1.49 -12.48
CA ILE A 107 -11.11 2.38 -11.51
C ILE A 107 -11.04 3.80 -12.07
N VAL A 108 -10.60 3.95 -13.31
CA VAL A 108 -10.51 5.27 -13.97
C VAL A 108 -11.90 5.89 -14.12
N GLN A 109 -12.91 5.09 -14.43
CA GLN A 109 -14.27 5.58 -14.53
C GLN A 109 -14.79 6.11 -13.18
N CYS A 110 -14.43 5.47 -12.08
CA CYS A 110 -14.80 5.91 -10.73
C CYS A 110 -14.01 7.11 -10.23
N LEU A 111 -12.69 7.09 -10.43
CA LEU A 111 -11.78 8.04 -9.81
C LEU A 111 -11.34 9.17 -10.74
N GLY A 112 -11.60 9.04 -12.02
CA GLY A 112 -11.19 10.04 -13.01
C GLY A 112 -9.78 9.80 -13.54
N LYS A 113 -9.25 10.80 -14.22
CA LYS A 113 -7.94 10.71 -14.86
C LYS A 113 -6.83 10.59 -13.79
N PRO A 114 -5.95 9.58 -13.88
CA PRO A 114 -4.84 9.46 -12.93
C PRO A 114 -3.80 10.56 -13.13
N GLU A 115 -3.09 10.92 -12.07
CA GLU A 115 -2.00 11.88 -12.13
C GLU A 115 -0.74 11.28 -12.74
N GLY A 116 -0.62 9.96 -12.73
CA GLY A 116 0.50 9.27 -13.37
C GLY A 116 0.08 7.93 -13.90
N GLN A 117 0.79 7.45 -14.91
CA GLN A 117 0.54 6.12 -15.47
C GLN A 117 1.79 5.63 -16.18
N GLY A 118 1.93 4.31 -16.29
CA GLY A 118 3.04 3.70 -16.97
C GLY A 118 2.82 2.23 -17.24
N LYS A 119 3.78 1.65 -17.94
CA LYS A 119 3.84 0.22 -18.21
C LYS A 119 5.29 -0.22 -18.10
N TRP A 120 5.76 -0.30 -16.86
CA TRP A 120 7.11 -0.79 -16.57
C TRP A 120 6.95 -2.14 -15.89
N ASN A 121 7.21 -3.21 -16.60
CA ASN A 121 6.92 -4.59 -16.24
C ASN A 121 5.41 -4.85 -16.14
N GLN A 122 4.70 -4.02 -15.39
CA GLN A 122 3.26 -4.11 -15.21
C GLN A 122 2.60 -2.75 -15.45
N SER A 123 1.37 -2.77 -15.93
CA SER A 123 0.56 -1.55 -16.07
C SER A 123 0.26 -0.98 -14.69
N TRP A 124 0.40 0.33 -14.52
CA TRP A 124 0.06 1.00 -13.26
C TRP A 124 -0.51 2.39 -13.50
N ILE A 125 -1.32 2.85 -12.54
CA ILE A 125 -1.82 4.22 -12.48
C ILE A 125 -1.63 4.75 -11.07
N ARG A 126 -1.49 6.07 -10.94
CA ARG A 126 -1.26 6.74 -9.67
C ARG A 126 -2.24 7.87 -9.46
N TYR A 127 -2.74 7.97 -8.23
CA TYR A 127 -3.55 9.10 -7.77
C TYR A 127 -2.87 9.76 -6.58
N ASN A 128 -2.91 11.09 -6.55
CA ASN A 128 -2.40 11.84 -5.41
C ASN A 128 -3.48 11.89 -4.32
N ASN A 129 -3.09 11.63 -3.08
CA ASN A 129 -3.99 11.70 -1.94
C ASN A 129 -4.00 13.10 -1.34
N PRO A 130 -5.08 13.50 -0.63
CA PRO A 130 -5.15 14.84 -0.03
C PRO A 130 -4.03 15.16 0.96
N ASN A 131 -3.44 14.13 1.59
CA ASN A 131 -2.35 14.31 2.55
C ASN A 131 -0.96 14.33 1.90
N GLY A 132 -0.89 14.37 0.57
CA GLY A 132 0.37 14.43 -0.17
C GLY A 132 1.01 13.09 -0.49
N THR A 133 0.45 12.00 -0.01
CA THR A 133 0.94 10.66 -0.36
C THR A 133 0.37 10.21 -1.71
N TRP A 134 0.90 9.11 -2.24
CA TRP A 134 0.48 8.54 -3.50
C TRP A 134 -0.21 7.19 -3.28
N THR A 135 -1.27 6.94 -4.05
CA THR A 135 -1.87 5.61 -4.19
C THR A 135 -1.60 5.10 -5.58
N ASN A 136 -0.83 4.00 -5.69
CA ASN A 136 -0.51 3.35 -6.95
C ASN A 136 -1.33 2.08 -7.09
N PHE A 137 -1.98 1.93 -8.23
CA PHE A 137 -2.70 0.71 -8.61
C PHE A 137 -1.88 -0.02 -9.66
N GLU A 138 -1.54 -1.27 -9.40
CA GLU A 138 -0.80 -2.11 -10.35
C GLU A 138 -1.71 -3.21 -10.86
N PHE A 139 -1.67 -3.48 -12.15
CA PHE A 139 -2.58 -4.40 -12.84
C PHE A 139 -1.84 -5.60 -13.42
N ASP A 140 -2.55 -6.71 -13.55
CA ASP A 140 -2.06 -7.90 -14.25
C ASP A 140 -2.22 -7.72 -15.77
N ASP A 141 -1.89 -8.77 -16.54
CA ASP A 141 -1.95 -8.75 -18.00
C ASP A 141 -3.37 -8.58 -18.54
N ASP A 142 -4.39 -8.92 -17.74
CA ASP A 142 -5.80 -8.74 -18.08
C ASP A 142 -6.32 -7.38 -17.59
N LEU A 143 -5.43 -6.50 -17.12
CA LEU A 143 -5.74 -5.18 -16.57
C LEU A 143 -6.67 -5.24 -15.35
N ARG A 144 -6.56 -6.30 -14.56
CA ARG A 144 -7.22 -6.41 -13.27
C ARG A 144 -6.26 -6.04 -12.15
N LEU A 145 -6.79 -5.34 -11.14
CA LEU A 145 -6.00 -4.90 -10.01
C LEU A 145 -5.37 -6.09 -9.29
N ARG A 146 -4.06 -6.03 -9.06
CA ARG A 146 -3.30 -7.07 -8.38
C ARG A 146 -2.59 -6.59 -7.13
N MET A 147 -2.24 -5.30 -7.06
CA MET A 147 -1.56 -4.72 -5.90
C MET A 147 -1.86 -3.24 -5.79
N VAL A 148 -2.02 -2.77 -4.57
CA VAL A 148 -2.14 -1.34 -4.26
C VAL A 148 -0.97 -0.96 -3.37
N THR A 149 -0.29 0.12 -3.71
CA THR A 149 0.79 0.66 -2.89
C THR A 149 0.43 2.09 -2.48
N ILE A 150 0.48 2.36 -1.18
CA ILE A 150 0.36 3.72 -0.66
C ILE A 150 1.75 4.10 -0.21
N CYS A 151 2.29 5.19 -0.73
CA CYS A 151 3.69 5.55 -0.43
C CYS A 151 3.91 7.05 -0.39
N MET A 152 5.05 7.42 0.18
CA MET A 152 5.55 8.79 0.08
C MET A 152 5.93 9.07 -1.37
N PRO A 153 5.76 10.33 -1.85
CA PRO A 153 6.20 10.68 -3.19
C PRO A 153 7.70 10.42 -3.38
N VAL A 154 8.04 9.88 -4.54
CA VAL A 154 9.44 9.70 -4.93
C VAL A 154 9.89 10.98 -5.63
N VAL A 155 10.98 11.52 -5.15
CA VAL A 155 11.52 12.78 -5.67
C VAL A 155 12.61 12.50 -6.69
#